data_55200a89ef14827c08d676cbb30f76d8
#
_entry.id   55200a89ef14827c08d676cbb30f76d8
#
_cell.length_a   1.000
_cell.length_b   1.000
_cell.length_c   1.000
_cell.angle_alpha   90.00
_cell.angle_beta   90.00
_cell.angle_gamma   90.00
#
_symmetry.space_group_name_H-M   'P 1'
#
loop_
_entity.id
_entity.type
_entity.pdbx_description
1 polymer ?
#
loop_
_entity_poly.entity_id
_entity_poly.type
_entity_poly.pdbx_seq_one_letter_code
_entity_poly.pdbx_strand_id
1 'polypeptide(L)'
;MTDRELAAAAAEAAARVALARQGDAGRVSAKDAPTDVVSEVDRAAERAAIELIARERPKDGYLGEEGAERSGARTWVVDALDGTLNYLHGLNGWCAAVALEDGHGALATAVCDPVRDELFTAARGAGATCNGAALHLPPGPQTLDEALVATFLHAPKRALPGVIAAYERLLAEVGSLRMTGSGTLELAYVAAGRLHGWIQPATYRWDWVPGALLVTEAGGRAERTGSEPDWCIAAAPRLFEALSSVPGKQ
;
A
#
# COMPACT_ATOMS: atom_id res chain seq x y z
N MET A 1 15.54 15.20 -11.86
CA MET A 1 14.42 14.32 -11.47
C MET A 1 13.89 14.80 -10.14
N THR A 2 12.61 15.13 -10.03
CA THR A 2 11.90 15.43 -8.78
C THR A 2 11.76 14.15 -7.94
N ASP A 3 11.40 14.29 -6.66
CA ASP A 3 11.21 13.11 -5.81
C ASP A 3 10.02 12.25 -6.27
N ARG A 4 8.94 12.88 -6.81
CA ARG A 4 7.81 12.16 -7.43
C ARG A 4 8.22 11.37 -8.68
N GLU A 5 9.02 11.97 -9.55
CA GLU A 5 9.55 11.28 -10.75
C GLU A 5 10.49 10.14 -10.38
N LEU A 6 11.28 10.30 -9.31
CA LEU A 6 12.16 9.23 -8.83
C LEU A 6 11.36 8.08 -8.21
N ALA A 7 10.32 8.38 -7.41
CA ALA A 7 9.41 7.35 -6.89
C ALA A 7 8.79 6.54 -8.03
N ALA A 8 8.29 7.22 -9.07
CA ALA A 8 7.72 6.60 -10.26
C ALA A 8 8.73 5.68 -10.97
N ALA A 9 9.92 6.20 -11.27
CA ALA A 9 10.96 5.45 -11.97
C ALA A 9 11.45 4.22 -11.16
N ALA A 10 11.53 4.34 -9.82
CA ALA A 10 11.92 3.24 -8.94
C ALA A 10 10.83 2.15 -8.86
N ALA A 11 9.55 2.53 -8.71
CA ALA A 11 8.43 1.59 -8.73
C ALA A 11 8.33 0.86 -10.09
N GLU A 12 8.46 1.57 -11.21
CA GLU A 12 8.50 0.95 -12.54
C GLU A 12 9.71 0.03 -12.73
N ALA A 13 10.87 0.37 -12.17
CA ALA A 13 12.06 -0.49 -12.26
C ALA A 13 11.83 -1.81 -11.53
N ALA A 14 11.26 -1.79 -10.32
CA ALA A 14 10.87 -2.97 -9.57
C ALA A 14 9.80 -3.78 -10.32
N ALA A 15 8.72 -3.13 -10.75
CA ALA A 15 7.62 -3.77 -11.47
C ALA A 15 8.09 -4.46 -12.78
N ARG A 16 9.01 -3.85 -13.53
CA ARG A 16 9.60 -4.48 -14.74
C ARG A 16 10.37 -5.75 -14.41
N VAL A 17 11.14 -5.77 -13.32
CA VAL A 17 11.85 -6.99 -12.87
C VAL A 17 10.86 -8.08 -12.52
N ALA A 18 9.82 -7.76 -11.77
CA ALA A 18 8.79 -8.73 -11.39
C ALA A 18 8.01 -9.23 -12.62
N LEU A 19 7.55 -8.35 -13.50
CA LEU A 19 6.77 -8.72 -14.69
C LEU A 19 7.58 -9.61 -15.65
N ALA A 20 8.88 -9.32 -15.84
CA ALA A 20 9.76 -10.11 -16.71
C ALA A 20 10.00 -11.54 -16.19
N ARG A 21 9.74 -11.80 -14.91
CA ARG A 21 9.94 -13.11 -14.26
C ARG A 21 8.62 -13.74 -13.79
N GLN A 22 7.49 -13.22 -14.22
CA GLN A 22 6.20 -13.81 -13.89
C GLN A 22 6.12 -15.25 -14.41
N GLY A 23 5.82 -16.20 -13.51
CA GLY A 23 5.86 -17.64 -13.81
C GLY A 23 7.21 -18.33 -13.51
N ASP A 24 8.27 -17.55 -13.20
CA ASP A 24 9.57 -18.06 -12.73
C ASP A 24 10.06 -17.23 -11.54
N ALA A 25 9.46 -17.45 -10.39
CA ALA A 25 9.77 -16.71 -9.17
C ALA A 25 11.11 -17.11 -8.51
N GLY A 26 11.75 -18.17 -9.00
CA GLY A 26 12.96 -18.73 -8.40
C GLY A 26 12.67 -19.40 -7.05
N ARG A 27 13.64 -19.31 -6.12
CA ARG A 27 13.47 -19.88 -4.78
C ARG A 27 12.49 -19.05 -3.96
N VAL A 28 11.51 -19.72 -3.35
CA VAL A 28 10.51 -19.14 -2.44
C VAL A 28 10.78 -19.64 -1.03
N SER A 29 10.66 -18.77 -0.03
CA SER A 29 10.79 -19.11 1.40
C SER A 29 9.71 -18.40 2.21
N ALA A 30 9.24 -19.05 3.29
CA ALA A 30 8.34 -18.41 4.23
C ALA A 30 9.11 -17.45 5.14
N LYS A 31 8.43 -16.34 5.54
CA LYS A 31 8.87 -15.40 6.57
C LYS A 31 8.26 -15.81 7.93
N ASP A 32 7.34 -15.01 8.44
CA ASP A 32 6.74 -15.18 9.78
C ASP A 32 5.56 -16.17 9.81
N ALA A 33 4.98 -16.49 8.67
CA ALA A 33 3.87 -17.44 8.53
C ALA A 33 3.97 -18.22 7.22
N PRO A 34 3.32 -19.41 7.11
CA PRO A 34 3.34 -20.20 5.86
C PRO A 34 2.82 -19.47 4.62
N THR A 35 1.96 -18.47 4.82
CA THR A 35 1.41 -17.63 3.75
C THR A 35 2.10 -16.27 3.63
N ASP A 36 3.09 -15.99 4.47
CA ASP A 36 3.97 -14.83 4.39
C ASP A 36 5.27 -15.28 3.74
N VAL A 37 5.41 -15.02 2.46
CA VAL A 37 6.45 -15.60 1.63
C VAL A 37 7.25 -14.53 0.89
N VAL A 38 8.50 -14.84 0.60
CA VAL A 38 9.40 -14.05 -0.22
C VAL A 38 10.02 -14.92 -1.31
N SER A 39 10.17 -14.39 -2.50
CA SER A 39 10.84 -15.04 -3.61
C SER A 39 12.17 -14.35 -3.97
N GLU A 40 12.94 -14.97 -4.87
CA GLU A 40 14.11 -14.32 -5.45
C GLU A 40 13.75 -13.09 -6.29
N VAL A 41 12.51 -13.05 -6.79
CA VAL A 41 12.00 -11.90 -7.56
C VAL A 41 11.78 -10.70 -6.69
N ASP A 42 11.18 -10.86 -5.50
CA ASP A 42 10.99 -9.76 -4.53
C ASP A 42 12.33 -9.07 -4.25
N ARG A 43 13.35 -9.86 -3.90
CA ARG A 43 14.70 -9.34 -3.64
C ARG A 43 15.36 -8.70 -4.87
N ALA A 44 15.11 -9.23 -6.07
CA ALA A 44 15.66 -8.65 -7.29
C ALA A 44 14.97 -7.33 -7.66
N ALA A 45 13.66 -7.26 -7.47
CA ALA A 45 12.86 -6.05 -7.66
C ALA A 45 13.25 -4.96 -6.67
N GLU A 46 13.38 -5.30 -5.37
CA GLU A 46 13.84 -4.38 -4.34
C GLU A 46 15.23 -3.80 -4.67
N ARG A 47 16.18 -4.65 -5.05
CA ARG A 47 17.52 -4.17 -5.46
C ARG A 47 17.45 -3.18 -6.62
N ALA A 48 16.63 -3.43 -7.63
CA ALA A 48 16.49 -2.54 -8.79
C ALA A 48 15.97 -1.15 -8.39
N ALA A 49 14.96 -1.09 -7.50
CA ALA A 49 14.46 0.18 -6.96
C ALA A 49 15.52 0.91 -6.12
N ILE A 50 16.15 0.20 -5.17
CA ILE A 50 17.13 0.78 -4.24
C ILE A 50 18.39 1.26 -4.96
N GLU A 51 18.91 0.54 -5.94
CA GLU A 51 20.06 0.96 -6.75
C GLU A 51 19.79 2.27 -7.48
N LEU A 52 18.60 2.42 -8.06
CA LEU A 52 18.18 3.65 -8.70
C LEU A 52 18.11 4.81 -7.69
N ILE A 53 17.43 4.59 -6.57
CA ILE A 53 17.32 5.59 -5.49
C ILE A 53 18.70 6.00 -4.96
N ALA A 54 19.56 5.04 -4.63
CA ALA A 54 20.89 5.32 -4.09
C ALA A 54 21.79 6.09 -5.04
N ARG A 55 21.66 5.87 -6.35
CA ARG A 55 22.37 6.62 -7.39
C ARG A 55 21.90 8.07 -7.46
N GLU A 56 20.58 8.30 -7.48
CA GLU A 56 20.00 9.63 -7.64
C GLU A 56 19.97 10.45 -6.34
N ARG A 57 19.90 9.77 -5.19
CA ARG A 57 19.81 10.35 -3.84
C ARG A 57 20.80 9.68 -2.87
N PRO A 58 22.12 9.85 -3.06
CA PRO A 58 23.15 9.12 -2.29
C PRO A 58 23.17 9.45 -0.79
N LYS A 59 22.49 10.53 -0.38
CA LYS A 59 22.42 10.95 1.04
C LYS A 59 21.13 10.52 1.75
N ASP A 60 20.10 10.07 1.00
CA ASP A 60 18.85 9.62 1.58
C ASP A 60 18.99 8.21 2.16
N GLY A 61 18.22 7.92 3.21
CA GLY A 61 18.02 6.57 3.73
C GLY A 61 17.05 5.77 2.86
N TYR A 62 16.96 4.47 3.14
CA TYR A 62 15.94 3.60 2.58
C TYR A 62 15.58 2.47 3.55
N LEU A 63 14.36 1.98 3.44
CA LEU A 63 13.79 0.86 4.17
C LEU A 63 13.00 0.00 3.18
N GLY A 64 13.50 -1.17 2.88
CA GLY A 64 12.83 -2.16 2.03
C GLY A 64 12.21 -3.28 2.86
N GLU A 65 11.13 -3.88 2.35
CA GLU A 65 10.50 -5.05 2.97
C GLU A 65 11.46 -6.24 3.07
N GLU A 66 12.31 -6.45 2.05
CA GLU A 66 13.20 -7.60 1.94
C GLU A 66 14.55 -7.40 2.64
N GLY A 67 14.66 -6.34 3.45
CA GLY A 67 15.75 -6.10 4.37
C GLY A 67 16.80 -5.09 3.88
N ALA A 68 16.59 -4.42 2.76
CA ALA A 68 17.45 -3.30 2.38
C ALA A 68 17.22 -2.13 3.35
N GLU A 69 18.28 -1.71 4.08
CA GLU A 69 18.17 -0.63 5.05
C GLU A 69 19.38 0.27 5.05
N ARG A 70 19.14 1.56 5.10
CA ARG A 70 20.12 2.63 5.36
C ARG A 70 19.43 3.81 6.03
N SER A 71 19.98 4.30 7.13
CA SER A 71 19.47 5.49 7.81
C SER A 71 19.75 6.78 7.02
N GLY A 72 18.84 7.76 7.14
CA GLY A 72 18.98 9.09 6.54
C GLY A 72 17.95 10.07 7.11
N ALA A 73 18.14 11.37 6.84
CA ALA A 73 17.18 12.41 7.24
C ALA A 73 15.84 12.31 6.46
N ARG A 74 15.91 11.79 5.24
CA ARG A 74 14.76 11.37 4.43
C ARG A 74 14.91 9.88 4.17
N THR A 75 13.82 9.15 4.13
CA THR A 75 13.83 7.69 3.98
C THR A 75 12.90 7.27 2.85
N TRP A 76 13.45 6.54 1.88
CA TRP A 76 12.67 5.85 0.86
C TRP A 76 12.16 4.54 1.43
N VAL A 77 10.84 4.37 1.41
CA VAL A 77 10.14 3.17 1.86
C VAL A 77 9.73 2.39 0.62
N VAL A 78 10.13 1.12 0.54
CA VAL A 78 9.99 0.31 -0.68
C VAL A 78 9.34 -1.02 -0.35
N ASP A 79 8.25 -1.30 -1.02
CA ASP A 79 7.70 -2.64 -1.24
C ASP A 79 7.74 -2.92 -2.74
N ALA A 80 8.71 -3.68 -3.14
CA ALA A 80 8.98 -3.91 -4.56
C ALA A 80 8.04 -4.93 -5.22
N LEU A 81 7.30 -5.69 -4.41
CA LEU A 81 6.29 -6.65 -4.86
C LEU A 81 5.22 -6.90 -3.79
N ASP A 82 4.34 -5.90 -3.56
CA ASP A 82 3.16 -6.08 -2.70
C ASP A 82 2.15 -7.01 -3.38
N GLY A 83 1.77 -8.07 -2.67
CA GLY A 83 0.93 -9.14 -3.19
C GLY A 83 1.73 -10.33 -3.71
N THR A 84 2.84 -10.70 -3.06
CA THR A 84 3.71 -11.84 -3.43
C THR A 84 2.94 -13.13 -3.63
N LEU A 85 1.93 -13.45 -2.80
CA LEU A 85 1.10 -14.64 -3.00
C LEU A 85 0.33 -14.60 -4.32
N ASN A 86 -0.26 -13.45 -4.67
CA ASN A 86 -0.96 -13.29 -5.95
C ASN A 86 0.00 -13.51 -7.10
N TYR A 87 1.17 -12.88 -7.02
CA TYR A 87 2.21 -13.03 -8.04
C TYR A 87 2.62 -14.49 -8.24
N LEU A 88 2.90 -15.23 -7.16
CA LEU A 88 3.32 -16.63 -7.19
C LEU A 88 2.26 -17.56 -7.76
N HIS A 89 0.99 -17.26 -7.53
CA HIS A 89 -0.15 -18.02 -8.04
C HIS A 89 -0.65 -17.57 -9.41
N GLY A 90 0.04 -16.62 -10.07
CA GLY A 90 -0.37 -16.09 -11.37
C GLY A 90 -1.68 -15.29 -11.34
N LEU A 91 -2.06 -14.80 -10.15
CA LEU A 91 -3.21 -13.93 -10.00
C LEU A 91 -2.82 -12.47 -10.30
N ASN A 92 -3.78 -11.69 -10.77
CA ASN A 92 -3.68 -10.26 -10.84
C ASN A 92 -3.80 -9.66 -9.42
N GLY A 93 -3.43 -8.40 -9.24
CA GLY A 93 -3.55 -7.74 -7.94
C GLY A 93 -2.26 -7.83 -7.13
N TRP A 94 -1.17 -7.41 -7.75
CA TRP A 94 0.11 -7.13 -7.14
C TRP A 94 0.69 -5.85 -7.74
N CYS A 95 1.54 -5.16 -7.00
CA CYS A 95 2.16 -3.91 -7.47
C CYS A 95 3.58 -3.75 -6.92
N ALA A 96 4.29 -2.75 -7.43
CA ALA A 96 5.50 -2.23 -6.81
C ALA A 96 5.21 -0.85 -6.25
N ALA A 97 5.61 -0.60 -5.01
CA ALA A 97 5.33 0.62 -4.28
C ALA A 97 6.59 1.26 -3.72
N VAL A 98 6.71 2.58 -3.90
CA VAL A 98 7.83 3.38 -3.40
C VAL A 98 7.30 4.69 -2.84
N ALA A 99 7.72 5.05 -1.63
CA ALA A 99 7.44 6.36 -1.05
C ALA A 99 8.70 6.99 -0.46
N LEU A 100 8.75 8.31 -0.44
CA LEU A 100 9.75 9.08 0.30
C LEU A 100 9.08 9.74 1.50
N GLU A 101 9.70 9.62 2.67
CA GLU A 101 9.29 10.29 3.90
C GLU A 101 10.37 11.21 4.45
N ASP A 102 9.94 12.22 5.21
CA ASP A 102 10.76 13.05 6.07
C ASP A 102 10.20 13.08 7.50
N GLY A 103 10.72 13.95 8.37
CA GLY A 103 10.22 14.12 9.75
C GLY A 103 8.77 14.58 9.88
N HIS A 104 8.08 14.89 8.77
CA HIS A 104 6.70 15.36 8.71
C HIS A 104 5.78 14.39 7.95
N GLY A 105 6.27 13.19 7.58
CA GLY A 105 5.52 12.14 6.88
C GLY A 105 5.89 12.00 5.41
N ALA A 106 5.00 11.43 4.61
CA ALA A 106 5.27 11.16 3.20
C ALA A 106 5.40 12.44 2.36
N LEU A 107 6.43 12.49 1.50
CA LEU A 107 6.74 13.59 0.58
C LEU A 107 6.30 13.29 -0.85
N ALA A 108 6.57 12.08 -1.31
CA ALA A 108 6.28 11.63 -2.67
C ALA A 108 6.03 10.13 -2.68
N THR A 109 5.25 9.65 -3.63
CA THR A 109 4.95 8.22 -3.76
C THR A 109 4.67 7.83 -5.20
N ALA A 110 4.89 6.53 -5.47
CA ALA A 110 4.40 5.85 -6.66
C ALA A 110 3.97 4.42 -6.32
N VAL A 111 2.89 3.98 -6.95
CA VAL A 111 2.41 2.59 -6.97
C VAL A 111 2.22 2.19 -8.41
N CYS A 112 2.96 1.18 -8.86
CA CYS A 112 2.93 0.66 -10.22
C CYS A 112 2.21 -0.69 -10.25
N ASP A 113 1.04 -0.74 -10.88
CA ASP A 113 0.33 -1.98 -11.26
C ASP A 113 0.71 -2.34 -12.70
N PRO A 114 1.68 -3.22 -12.93
CA PRO A 114 2.15 -3.52 -14.28
C PRO A 114 1.20 -4.42 -15.06
N VAL A 115 0.26 -5.09 -14.38
CA VAL A 115 -0.73 -5.96 -15.03
C VAL A 115 -1.81 -5.12 -15.73
N ARG A 116 -2.14 -3.96 -15.14
CA ARG A 116 -3.13 -3.03 -15.70
C ARG A 116 -2.51 -1.87 -16.45
N ASP A 117 -1.17 -1.79 -16.50
CA ASP A 117 -0.44 -0.66 -17.05
C ASP A 117 -0.85 0.68 -16.38
N GLU A 118 -0.94 0.64 -15.04
CA GLU A 118 -1.33 1.80 -14.23
C GLU A 118 -0.21 2.24 -13.29
N LEU A 119 0.16 3.51 -13.39
CA LEU A 119 1.12 4.16 -12.53
C LEU A 119 0.43 5.27 -11.73
N PHE A 120 0.23 5.02 -10.45
CA PHE A 120 -0.30 5.99 -9.50
C PHE A 120 0.85 6.77 -8.89
N THR A 121 0.77 8.10 -8.87
CA THR A 121 1.79 8.93 -8.23
C THR A 121 1.17 10.09 -7.46
N ALA A 122 1.82 10.50 -6.36
CA ALA A 122 1.47 11.70 -5.63
C ALA A 122 2.70 12.40 -5.07
N ALA A 123 2.56 13.69 -4.77
CA ALA A 123 3.51 14.42 -3.94
C ALA A 123 2.74 15.35 -3.01
N ARG A 124 3.25 15.54 -1.79
CA ARG A 124 2.64 16.35 -0.74
C ARG A 124 2.27 17.75 -1.26
N GLY A 125 0.98 18.08 -1.22
CA GLY A 125 0.43 19.36 -1.68
C GLY A 125 0.38 19.55 -3.20
N ALA A 126 0.64 18.49 -3.99
CA ALA A 126 0.67 18.56 -5.45
C ALA A 126 -0.36 17.64 -6.13
N GLY A 127 -1.22 16.99 -5.34
CA GLY A 127 -2.26 16.09 -5.81
C GLY A 127 -1.74 14.72 -6.24
N ALA A 128 -2.68 13.82 -6.53
CA ALA A 128 -2.44 12.47 -7.03
C ALA A 128 -2.84 12.32 -8.49
N THR A 129 -2.18 11.39 -9.20
CA THR A 129 -2.51 11.07 -10.60
C THR A 129 -2.44 9.55 -10.84
N CYS A 130 -3.19 9.09 -11.85
CA CYS A 130 -3.00 7.78 -12.48
C CYS A 130 -2.65 8.00 -13.94
N ASN A 131 -1.50 7.48 -14.40
CA ASN A 131 -0.98 7.69 -15.77
C ASN A 131 -1.01 9.17 -16.19
N GLY A 132 -0.68 10.07 -15.25
CA GLY A 132 -0.68 11.53 -15.48
C GLY A 132 -2.05 12.21 -15.42
N ALA A 133 -3.16 11.46 -15.42
CA ALA A 133 -4.50 12.02 -15.23
C ALA A 133 -4.76 12.28 -13.73
N ALA A 134 -5.23 13.48 -13.37
CA ALA A 134 -5.50 13.86 -12.01
C ALA A 134 -6.56 12.95 -11.36
N LEU A 135 -6.31 12.53 -10.13
CA LEU A 135 -7.27 11.79 -9.31
C LEU A 135 -8.02 12.77 -8.40
N HIS A 136 -9.33 12.56 -8.31
CA HIS A 136 -10.21 13.28 -7.41
C HIS A 136 -11.16 12.28 -6.78
N LEU A 137 -10.91 11.95 -5.52
CA LEU A 137 -11.74 10.99 -4.78
C LEU A 137 -13.11 11.61 -4.49
N PRO A 138 -14.21 11.03 -4.98
CA PRO A 138 -15.55 11.50 -4.67
C PRO A 138 -15.83 11.46 -3.16
N PRO A 139 -16.82 12.23 -2.65
CA PRO A 139 -17.15 12.24 -1.23
C PRO A 139 -17.48 10.85 -0.64
N GLY A 140 -17.92 9.91 -1.47
CA GLY A 140 -18.28 8.55 -1.10
C GLY A 140 -19.65 8.42 -0.42
N PRO A 141 -20.05 7.19 -0.03
CA PRO A 141 -21.26 6.92 0.72
C PRO A 141 -21.16 7.47 2.15
N GLN A 142 -22.31 7.65 2.80
CA GLN A 142 -22.36 8.13 4.19
C GLN A 142 -22.37 6.97 5.20
N THR A 143 -22.83 5.80 4.78
CA THR A 143 -23.03 4.64 5.64
C THR A 143 -22.19 3.45 5.18
N LEU A 144 -21.88 2.55 6.10
CA LEU A 144 -21.05 1.37 5.81
C LEU A 144 -21.76 0.37 4.89
N ASP A 145 -23.07 0.24 4.99
CA ASP A 145 -23.89 -0.70 4.19
C ASP A 145 -23.97 -0.33 2.71
N GLU A 146 -23.67 0.93 2.35
CA GLU A 146 -23.50 1.38 0.97
C GLU A 146 -22.06 1.27 0.47
N ALA A 147 -21.12 0.94 1.35
CA ALA A 147 -19.70 1.04 1.05
C ALA A 147 -19.11 -0.25 0.45
N LEU A 148 -18.19 -0.05 -0.50
CA LEU A 148 -17.24 -1.06 -0.97
C LEU A 148 -15.90 -0.81 -0.30
N VAL A 149 -15.50 -1.68 0.63
CA VAL A 149 -14.30 -1.53 1.46
C VAL A 149 -13.33 -2.67 1.19
N ALA A 150 -12.04 -2.36 1.12
CA ALA A 150 -10.99 -3.36 1.06
C ALA A 150 -10.34 -3.57 2.44
N THR A 151 -9.86 -4.78 2.67
CA THR A 151 -9.14 -5.18 3.87
C THR A 151 -8.33 -6.45 3.60
N PHE A 152 -7.41 -6.78 4.52
CA PHE A 152 -6.71 -8.05 4.51
C PHE A 152 -6.49 -8.57 5.92
N LEU A 153 -6.93 -9.79 6.21
CA LEU A 153 -6.77 -10.44 7.51
C LEU A 153 -5.55 -11.37 7.50
N HIS A 154 -4.37 -10.81 7.65
CA HIS A 154 -3.12 -11.56 7.73
C HIS A 154 -3.13 -12.53 8.92
N ALA A 155 -2.70 -13.78 8.70
CA ALA A 155 -2.83 -14.85 9.66
C ALA A 155 -2.23 -14.54 11.06
N PRO A 156 -1.01 -14.00 11.19
CA PRO A 156 -0.44 -13.63 12.50
C PRO A 156 -1.26 -12.58 13.26
N LYS A 157 -1.92 -11.66 12.55
CA LYS A 157 -2.65 -10.53 13.15
C LYS A 157 -4.00 -10.94 13.74
N ARG A 158 -4.51 -12.14 13.42
CA ARG A 158 -5.76 -12.68 13.99
C ARG A 158 -5.71 -12.86 15.52
N ALA A 159 -4.51 -13.07 16.08
CA ALA A 159 -4.30 -13.23 17.51
C ALA A 159 -4.25 -11.90 18.29
N LEU A 160 -4.19 -10.77 17.60
CA LEU A 160 -4.18 -9.46 18.25
C LEU A 160 -5.56 -9.18 18.89
N PRO A 161 -5.58 -8.54 20.07
CA PRO A 161 -6.82 -8.24 20.78
C PRO A 161 -7.81 -7.46 19.92
N GLY A 162 -9.09 -7.85 19.90
CA GLY A 162 -10.16 -7.14 19.20
C GLY A 162 -10.19 -7.27 17.69
N VAL A 163 -9.13 -7.82 17.06
CA VAL A 163 -9.04 -7.92 15.59
C VAL A 163 -10.18 -8.74 15.00
N ILE A 164 -10.42 -9.96 15.52
CA ILE A 164 -11.52 -10.81 15.02
C ILE A 164 -12.88 -10.11 15.18
N ALA A 165 -13.14 -9.52 16.36
CA ALA A 165 -14.39 -8.81 16.62
C ALA A 165 -14.58 -7.61 15.65
N ALA A 166 -13.52 -6.89 15.29
CA ALA A 166 -13.60 -5.84 14.29
C ALA A 166 -13.93 -6.38 12.88
N TYR A 167 -13.36 -7.53 12.49
CA TYR A 167 -13.69 -8.18 11.22
C TYR A 167 -15.12 -8.72 11.20
N GLU A 168 -15.64 -9.26 12.31
CA GLU A 168 -17.04 -9.65 12.41
C GLU A 168 -17.98 -8.46 12.20
N ARG A 169 -17.64 -7.28 12.76
CA ARG A 169 -18.38 -6.04 12.52
C ARG A 169 -18.28 -5.57 11.06
N LEU A 170 -17.09 -5.61 10.46
CA LEU A 170 -16.93 -5.28 9.03
C LEU A 170 -17.83 -6.16 8.18
N LEU A 171 -17.88 -7.46 8.45
CA LEU A 171 -18.74 -8.41 7.72
C LEU A 171 -20.22 -8.12 7.92
N ALA A 172 -20.63 -7.64 9.10
CA ALA A 172 -22.03 -7.36 9.42
C ALA A 172 -22.50 -6.00 8.93
N GLU A 173 -21.63 -4.98 8.89
CA GLU A 173 -22.02 -3.59 8.67
C GLU A 173 -21.66 -3.06 7.26
N VAL A 174 -20.63 -3.62 6.60
CA VAL A 174 -20.15 -3.11 5.30
C VAL A 174 -20.94 -3.75 4.14
N GLY A 175 -21.37 -2.93 3.18
CA GLY A 175 -22.15 -3.39 2.04
C GLY A 175 -21.42 -4.42 1.18
N SER A 176 -20.11 -4.28 0.99
CA SER A 176 -19.29 -5.29 0.29
C SER A 176 -17.82 -5.18 0.69
N LEU A 177 -17.19 -6.33 0.98
CA LEU A 177 -15.76 -6.41 1.28
C LEU A 177 -14.96 -6.96 0.10
N ARG A 178 -13.71 -6.50 0.01
CA ARG A 178 -12.68 -7.04 -0.88
C ARG A 178 -11.44 -7.42 -0.07
N MET A 179 -10.86 -8.56 -0.40
CA MET A 179 -9.56 -9.02 0.08
C MET A 179 -8.78 -9.43 -1.16
N THR A 180 -8.15 -8.46 -1.83
CA THR A 180 -7.49 -8.73 -3.12
C THR A 180 -6.05 -9.17 -2.96
N GLY A 181 -5.45 -8.96 -1.78
CA GLY A 181 -4.15 -9.51 -1.41
C GLY A 181 -2.96 -8.58 -1.69
N SER A 182 -3.20 -7.32 -2.08
CA SER A 182 -2.21 -6.25 -2.19
C SER A 182 -2.77 -4.99 -1.55
N GLY A 183 -2.37 -4.70 -0.32
CA GLY A 183 -2.92 -3.58 0.46
C GLY A 183 -2.60 -2.23 -0.14
N THR A 184 -1.40 -2.06 -0.67
CA THR A 184 -0.97 -0.80 -1.30
C THR A 184 -1.72 -0.55 -2.61
N LEU A 185 -1.97 -1.59 -3.41
CA LEU A 185 -2.78 -1.46 -4.62
C LEU A 185 -4.25 -1.14 -4.29
N GLU A 186 -4.80 -1.75 -3.24
CA GLU A 186 -6.15 -1.43 -2.76
C GLU A 186 -6.26 0.03 -2.32
N LEU A 187 -5.24 0.58 -1.65
CA LEU A 187 -5.16 2.01 -1.29
C LEU A 187 -5.11 2.91 -2.54
N ALA A 188 -4.35 2.52 -3.57
CA ALA A 188 -4.35 3.24 -4.85
C ALA A 188 -5.74 3.20 -5.52
N TYR A 189 -6.47 2.10 -5.38
CA TYR A 189 -7.86 2.02 -5.87
C TYR A 189 -8.83 2.87 -5.05
N VAL A 190 -8.58 3.07 -3.74
CA VAL A 190 -9.32 4.07 -2.96
C VAL A 190 -9.06 5.47 -3.52
N ALA A 191 -7.80 5.85 -3.72
CA ALA A 191 -7.43 7.15 -4.29
C ALA A 191 -8.07 7.40 -5.67
N ALA A 192 -8.25 6.34 -6.48
CA ALA A 192 -8.91 6.38 -7.78
C ALA A 192 -10.46 6.33 -7.71
N GLY A 193 -11.06 6.26 -6.51
CA GLY A 193 -12.52 6.16 -6.32
C GLY A 193 -13.14 4.82 -6.75
N ARG A 194 -12.32 3.78 -6.96
CA ARG A 194 -12.78 2.42 -7.29
C ARG A 194 -13.22 1.65 -6.05
N LEU A 195 -12.67 2.00 -4.89
CA LEU A 195 -13.07 1.55 -3.56
C LEU A 195 -13.44 2.77 -2.73
N HIS A 196 -14.36 2.61 -1.78
CA HIS A 196 -14.77 3.70 -0.91
C HIS A 196 -13.89 3.83 0.33
N GLY A 197 -13.26 2.72 0.75
CA GLY A 197 -12.37 2.70 1.90
C GLY A 197 -11.48 1.46 1.97
N TRP A 198 -10.52 1.54 2.84
CA TRP A 198 -9.57 0.49 3.18
C TRP A 198 -9.29 0.52 4.68
N ILE A 199 -9.20 -0.65 5.32
CA ILE A 199 -8.93 -0.76 6.76
C ILE A 199 -8.13 -2.04 7.05
N GLN A 200 -7.05 -1.91 7.86
CA GLN A 200 -6.22 -3.05 8.24
C GLN A 200 -5.50 -2.80 9.57
N PRO A 201 -5.39 -3.82 10.47
CA PRO A 201 -4.63 -3.70 11.71
C PRO A 201 -3.13 -3.87 11.49
N ALA A 202 -2.32 -3.21 12.31
CA ALA A 202 -0.87 -3.41 12.45
C ALA A 202 -0.11 -3.47 11.11
N THR A 203 -0.38 -2.51 10.22
CA THR A 203 0.17 -2.44 8.87
C THR A 203 1.64 -1.98 8.89
N TYR A 204 2.49 -2.59 8.10
CA TYR A 204 3.88 -2.17 7.96
C TYR A 204 3.98 -0.82 7.23
N ARG A 205 5.14 -0.14 7.36
CA ARG A 205 5.35 1.18 6.73
C ARG A 205 5.28 1.09 5.20
N TRP A 206 5.88 0.07 4.62
CA TRP A 206 5.92 -0.13 3.17
C TRP A 206 4.56 -0.45 2.55
N ASP A 207 3.63 -1.10 3.29
CA ASP A 207 2.25 -1.35 2.87
C ASP A 207 1.34 -0.11 3.01
N TRP A 208 1.69 0.79 3.95
CA TRP A 208 0.82 1.92 4.32
C TRP A 208 1.20 3.22 3.65
N VAL A 209 2.47 3.63 3.81
CA VAL A 209 2.91 4.99 3.46
C VAL A 209 2.68 5.34 1.99
N PRO A 210 2.97 4.43 1.01
CA PRO A 210 2.76 4.74 -0.39
C PRO A 210 1.30 5.04 -0.72
N GLY A 211 0.39 4.18 -0.26
CA GLY A 211 -1.03 4.31 -0.54
C GLY A 211 -1.71 5.44 0.23
N ALA A 212 -1.31 5.68 1.48
CA ALA A 212 -1.88 6.74 2.32
C ALA A 212 -1.70 8.15 1.70
N LEU A 213 -0.52 8.43 1.14
CA LEU A 213 -0.28 9.70 0.45
C LEU A 213 -1.16 9.83 -0.80
N LEU A 214 -1.32 8.75 -1.59
CA LEU A 214 -2.21 8.78 -2.76
C LEU A 214 -3.64 9.15 -2.37
N VAL A 215 -4.18 8.51 -1.32
CA VAL A 215 -5.55 8.78 -0.85
C VAL A 215 -5.69 10.22 -0.36
N THR A 216 -4.74 10.70 0.44
CA THR A 216 -4.77 12.06 0.97
C THR A 216 -4.70 13.10 -0.14
N GLU A 217 -3.79 12.95 -1.09
CA GLU A 217 -3.60 13.87 -2.21
C GLU A 217 -4.73 13.79 -3.27
N ALA A 218 -5.50 12.71 -3.28
CA ALA A 218 -6.72 12.60 -4.07
C ALA A 218 -7.95 13.27 -3.39
N GLY A 219 -7.81 13.75 -2.15
CA GLY A 219 -8.88 14.40 -1.37
C GLY A 219 -9.61 13.48 -0.38
N GLY A 220 -9.09 12.28 -0.13
CA GLY A 220 -9.55 11.37 0.92
C GLY A 220 -8.90 11.65 2.28
N ARG A 221 -9.16 10.77 3.23
CA ARG A 221 -8.51 10.74 4.54
C ARG A 221 -7.79 9.42 4.73
N ALA A 222 -6.59 9.47 5.33
CA ALA A 222 -5.77 8.30 5.62
C ALA A 222 -5.07 8.53 6.97
N GLU A 223 -5.42 7.74 7.99
CA GLU A 223 -4.96 7.93 9.36
C GLU A 223 -4.66 6.59 10.05
N ARG A 224 -3.82 6.66 11.07
CA ARG A 224 -3.57 5.55 12.00
C ARG A 224 -4.25 5.86 13.33
N THR A 225 -4.82 4.86 13.97
CA THR A 225 -5.55 5.07 15.25
C THR A 225 -4.61 5.37 16.41
N GLY A 226 -3.34 4.93 16.34
CA GLY A 226 -2.40 5.06 17.45
C GLY A 226 -2.76 4.23 18.69
N SER A 227 -3.73 3.31 18.57
CA SER A 227 -4.15 2.38 19.63
C SER A 227 -3.44 1.03 19.52
N GLU A 228 -3.67 0.12 20.46
CA GLU A 228 -3.18 -1.26 20.37
C GLU A 228 -4.36 -2.24 20.18
N PRO A 229 -4.45 -2.97 19.06
CA PRO A 229 -3.59 -2.85 17.88
C PRO A 229 -3.85 -1.53 17.13
N ASP A 230 -2.79 -1.01 16.48
CA ASP A 230 -2.92 0.17 15.64
C ASP A 230 -3.63 -0.19 14.32
N TRP A 231 -4.66 0.56 13.98
CA TRP A 231 -5.39 0.39 12.73
C TRP A 231 -5.02 1.48 11.75
N CYS A 232 -4.76 1.09 10.53
CA CYS A 232 -4.61 1.98 9.38
C CYS A 232 -5.93 2.04 8.63
N ILE A 233 -6.44 3.24 8.40
CA ILE A 233 -7.76 3.47 7.81
C ILE A 233 -7.63 4.55 6.75
N ALA A 234 -8.09 4.26 5.55
CA ALA A 234 -8.14 5.22 4.45
C ALA A 234 -9.51 5.16 3.78
N ALA A 235 -10.13 6.32 3.53
CA ALA A 235 -11.48 6.34 2.97
C ALA A 235 -11.82 7.67 2.27
N ALA A 236 -12.88 7.59 1.48
CA ALA A 236 -13.61 8.76 0.99
C ALA A 236 -14.09 9.63 2.16
N PRO A 237 -14.11 10.97 2.01
CA PRO A 237 -14.30 11.89 3.14
C PRO A 237 -15.54 11.64 3.99
N ARG A 238 -16.68 11.29 3.38
CA ARG A 238 -17.92 11.04 4.12
C ARG A 238 -17.94 9.71 4.86
N LEU A 239 -17.20 8.70 4.37
CA LEU A 239 -17.18 7.37 4.96
C LEU A 239 -16.20 7.24 6.12
N PHE A 240 -15.20 8.13 6.19
CA PHE A 240 -14.04 7.95 7.06
C PHE A 240 -14.41 7.76 8.53
N GLU A 241 -15.30 8.60 9.09
CA GLU A 241 -15.69 8.52 10.51
C GLU A 241 -16.42 7.20 10.83
N ALA A 242 -17.32 6.76 9.94
CA ALA A 242 -18.04 5.52 10.10
C ALA A 242 -17.07 4.32 10.09
N LEU A 243 -16.12 4.30 9.13
CA LEU A 243 -15.13 3.23 9.02
C LEU A 243 -14.16 3.23 10.20
N SER A 244 -13.73 4.41 10.67
CA SER A 244 -12.82 4.57 11.82
C SER A 244 -13.44 4.13 13.14
N SER A 245 -14.77 4.11 13.24
CA SER A 245 -15.46 3.65 14.45
C SER A 245 -15.47 2.12 14.59
N VAL A 246 -15.20 1.35 13.51
CA VAL A 246 -15.31 -0.12 13.51
C VAL A 246 -14.36 -0.79 14.51
N PRO A 247 -13.08 -0.43 14.64
CA PRO A 247 -12.18 -1.07 15.61
C PRO A 247 -12.56 -0.81 17.08
N GLY A 248 -13.11 0.37 17.38
CA GLY A 248 -13.36 0.84 18.76
C GLY A 248 -14.74 0.52 19.34
N LYS A 249 -15.67 -0.01 18.55
CA LYS A 249 -16.99 -0.42 19.06
C LYS A 249 -16.85 -1.69 19.92
N GLN A 250 -17.16 -1.61 21.21
CA GLN A 250 -17.35 -2.74 22.13
C GLN A 250 -18.80 -3.23 22.06
#